data_9a3382d1145f6f5d7e2d628bea395732
#
_entry.id   9a3382d1145f6f5d7e2d628bea395732
#
_cell.length_a   1.000
_cell.length_b   1.000
_cell.length_c   1.000
_cell.angle_alpha   90.00
_cell.angle_beta   90.00
_cell.angle_gamma   90.00
#
_symmetry.space_group_name_H-M   'P 1'
#
loop_
_entity.id
_entity.type
_entity.pdbx_description
1 polymer ?
#
loop_
_entity_poly.entity_id
_entity_poly.type
_entity_poly.pdbx_seq_one_letter_code
_entity_poly.pdbx_strand_id
1 'polypeptide(L)'
;MLLVGERINGMFKDIGRAVAKKDPEPVRTWAIKQTEAGAHYLDVNTGPRAEDQVDAMKWLVKTIQEVTDIPLCLDSTNYDAIEAGLRLLKKPGMINSVHADREKIERVFPMAKEYNAKLIGLTMDKKGIPKDADSRTALAMELVAAADEFGFPIEDLYIDPLILPVNVAQDHAVEVLKTIQNAKTLSNPAPKTIVGLSNVSQKTVDRSLVNRTFMVMAMACGLDAAIVDVNDESLMDAVATARIILNEEVYADSYLKVFKSKK
;
A
#
# COMPACT_ATOMS: atom_id res chain seq x y z
N MET A 1 1.85 -7.48 10.58
CA MET A 1 2.18 -6.41 9.59
C MET A 1 2.08 -6.97 8.18
N LEU A 2 1.25 -6.38 7.31
CA LEU A 2 1.13 -6.75 5.89
C LEU A 2 2.06 -5.85 5.06
N LEU A 3 2.87 -6.45 4.17
CA LEU A 3 3.83 -5.74 3.32
C LEU A 3 3.43 -5.84 1.85
N VAL A 4 3.32 -4.70 1.18
CA VAL A 4 3.00 -4.58 -0.24
C VAL A 4 4.26 -4.10 -0.96
N GLY A 5 4.78 -4.89 -1.90
CA GLY A 5 6.00 -4.55 -2.63
C GLY A 5 5.77 -3.45 -3.67
N GLU A 6 6.52 -2.35 -3.62
CA GLU A 6 6.28 -1.11 -4.39
C GLU A 6 6.94 -1.06 -5.77
N ARG A 7 7.79 -2.06 -6.14
CA ARG A 7 8.71 -1.91 -7.28
C ARG A 7 8.09 -2.05 -8.67
N ILE A 8 6.90 -2.65 -8.81
CA ILE A 8 6.23 -2.76 -10.12
C ILE A 8 5.39 -1.51 -10.38
N ASN A 9 6.06 -0.38 -10.48
CA ASN A 9 5.44 0.93 -10.69
C ASN A 9 6.09 1.64 -11.88
N GLY A 10 5.30 2.05 -12.86
CA GLY A 10 5.75 2.71 -14.08
C GLY A 10 6.43 4.08 -13.89
N MET A 11 6.47 4.60 -12.66
CA MET A 11 7.33 5.74 -12.30
C MET A 11 8.81 5.37 -12.26
N PHE A 12 9.15 4.12 -11.95
CA PHE A 12 10.52 3.63 -12.06
C PHE A 12 10.89 3.46 -13.54
N LYS A 13 12.12 3.90 -13.90
CA LYS A 13 12.57 3.99 -15.30
C LYS A 13 12.55 2.63 -16.02
N ASP A 14 12.92 1.55 -15.34
CA ASP A 14 12.93 0.18 -15.86
C ASP A 14 11.51 -0.30 -16.16
N ILE A 15 10.61 -0.22 -15.17
CA ILE A 15 9.22 -0.63 -15.32
C ILE A 15 8.46 0.26 -16.31
N GLY A 16 8.65 1.59 -16.26
CA GLY A 16 7.99 2.49 -17.22
C GLY A 16 8.40 2.23 -18.68
N ARG A 17 9.65 1.79 -18.94
CA ARG A 17 10.07 1.34 -20.27
C ARG A 17 9.47 -0.02 -20.63
N ALA A 18 9.43 -0.94 -19.66
CA ALA A 18 8.85 -2.27 -19.83
C ALA A 18 7.37 -2.17 -20.22
N VAL A 19 6.59 -1.33 -19.51
CA VAL A 19 5.18 -1.08 -19.84
C VAL A 19 5.01 -0.52 -21.25
N ALA A 20 5.77 0.52 -21.60
CA ALA A 20 5.68 1.16 -22.93
C ALA A 20 6.05 0.22 -24.09
N LYS A 21 6.96 -0.73 -23.87
CA LYS A 21 7.43 -1.67 -24.89
C LYS A 21 6.80 -3.06 -24.81
N LYS A 22 5.96 -3.32 -23.81
CA LYS A 22 5.47 -4.66 -23.46
C LYS A 22 6.61 -5.68 -23.26
N ASP A 23 7.73 -5.23 -22.65
CA ASP A 23 8.86 -6.09 -22.31
C ASP A 23 8.60 -6.76 -20.95
N PRO A 24 8.38 -8.10 -20.90
CA PRO A 24 7.98 -8.77 -19.67
C PRO A 24 9.12 -8.96 -18.67
N GLU A 25 10.38 -8.97 -19.11
CA GLU A 25 11.51 -9.41 -18.28
C GLU A 25 11.75 -8.54 -17.02
N PRO A 26 11.74 -7.19 -17.09
CA PRO A 26 11.88 -6.39 -15.88
C PRO A 26 10.73 -6.60 -14.89
N VAL A 27 9.49 -6.80 -15.39
CA VAL A 27 8.30 -7.02 -14.57
C VAL A 27 8.38 -8.36 -13.85
N ARG A 28 8.70 -9.45 -14.58
CA ARG A 28 8.89 -10.80 -14.01
C ARG A 28 10.01 -10.81 -12.98
N THR A 29 11.13 -10.17 -13.28
CA THR A 29 12.29 -10.08 -12.37
C THR A 29 11.89 -9.45 -11.04
N TRP A 30 11.18 -8.32 -11.06
CA TRP A 30 10.75 -7.66 -9.84
C TRP A 30 9.60 -8.39 -9.12
N ALA A 31 8.72 -9.06 -9.85
CA ALA A 31 7.69 -9.90 -9.24
C ALA A 31 8.32 -11.04 -8.43
N ILE A 32 9.30 -11.75 -8.98
CA ILE A 32 10.02 -12.83 -8.29
C ILE A 32 10.79 -12.28 -7.09
N LYS A 33 11.62 -11.25 -7.27
CA LYS A 33 12.46 -10.68 -6.21
C LYS A 33 11.64 -10.22 -5.00
N GLN A 34 10.54 -9.50 -5.23
CA GLN A 34 9.71 -9.02 -4.13
C GLN A 34 8.95 -10.17 -3.44
N THR A 35 8.54 -11.18 -4.19
CA THR A 35 7.92 -12.39 -3.62
C THR A 35 8.91 -13.15 -2.73
N GLU A 36 10.14 -13.35 -3.19
CA GLU A 36 11.22 -14.00 -2.43
C GLU A 36 11.65 -13.17 -1.21
N ALA A 37 11.58 -11.85 -1.29
CA ALA A 37 11.85 -10.94 -0.17
C ALA A 37 10.72 -10.89 0.88
N GLY A 38 9.61 -11.62 0.67
CA GLY A 38 8.53 -11.77 1.65
C GLY A 38 7.41 -10.74 1.54
N ALA A 39 7.20 -10.14 0.36
CA ALA A 39 5.99 -9.36 0.12
C ALA A 39 4.73 -10.23 0.27
N HIS A 40 3.65 -9.65 0.79
CA HIS A 40 2.33 -10.30 0.89
C HIS A 40 1.44 -9.96 -0.29
N TYR A 41 1.66 -8.79 -0.89
CA TYR A 41 1.03 -8.27 -2.11
C TYR A 41 2.10 -7.60 -2.97
N LEU A 42 1.86 -7.49 -4.28
CA LEU A 42 2.63 -6.61 -5.17
C LEU A 42 1.77 -5.45 -5.62
N ASP A 43 2.22 -4.22 -5.35
CA ASP A 43 1.61 -3.01 -5.91
C ASP A 43 1.92 -2.92 -7.40
N VAL A 44 0.89 -2.69 -8.21
CA VAL A 44 0.97 -2.71 -9.69
C VAL A 44 0.42 -1.42 -10.25
N ASN A 45 1.33 -0.56 -10.72
CA ASN A 45 0.99 0.74 -11.29
C ASN A 45 1.55 0.87 -12.71
N THR A 46 0.70 1.19 -13.67
CA THR A 46 1.07 1.33 -15.09
C THR A 46 1.99 2.53 -15.35
N GLY A 47 1.95 3.52 -14.46
CA GLY A 47 2.68 4.78 -14.59
C GLY A 47 2.11 5.71 -15.67
N PRO A 48 2.65 6.94 -15.78
CA PRO A 48 2.12 7.98 -16.67
C PRO A 48 2.50 7.79 -18.15
N ARG A 49 3.34 6.81 -18.47
CA ARG A 49 3.80 6.53 -19.84
C ARG A 49 2.95 5.52 -20.60
N ALA A 50 1.98 4.90 -19.92
CA ALA A 50 1.03 4.00 -20.56
C ALA A 50 0.06 4.83 -21.43
N GLU A 51 0.07 4.60 -22.75
CA GLU A 51 -0.87 5.24 -23.69
C GLU A 51 -2.30 4.75 -23.41
N ASP A 52 -2.46 3.46 -23.17
CA ASP A 52 -3.70 2.82 -22.75
C ASP A 52 -3.49 2.16 -21.37
N GLN A 53 -4.00 2.78 -20.31
CA GLN A 53 -3.87 2.27 -18.94
C GLN A 53 -4.62 0.97 -18.72
N VAL A 54 -5.74 0.75 -19.42
CA VAL A 54 -6.55 -0.47 -19.31
C VAL A 54 -5.79 -1.65 -19.89
N ASP A 55 -5.24 -1.50 -21.09
CA ASP A 55 -4.45 -2.54 -21.74
C ASP A 55 -3.13 -2.79 -21.02
N ALA A 56 -2.48 -1.73 -20.52
CA ALA A 56 -1.26 -1.84 -19.73
C ALA A 56 -1.49 -2.59 -18.40
N MET A 57 -2.58 -2.31 -17.69
CA MET A 57 -2.93 -3.01 -16.44
C MET A 57 -3.19 -4.50 -16.70
N LYS A 58 -3.97 -4.82 -17.73
CA LYS A 58 -4.22 -6.23 -18.13
C LYS A 58 -2.92 -6.97 -18.44
N TRP A 59 -2.00 -6.31 -19.16
CA TRP A 59 -0.72 -6.88 -19.50
C TRP A 59 0.15 -7.11 -18.26
N LEU A 60 0.27 -6.13 -17.36
CA LEU A 60 1.02 -6.26 -16.10
C LEU A 60 0.49 -7.42 -15.26
N VAL A 61 -0.83 -7.48 -15.03
CA VAL A 61 -1.46 -8.55 -14.25
C VAL A 61 -1.13 -9.92 -14.82
N LYS A 62 -1.29 -10.12 -16.14
CA LYS A 62 -0.96 -11.40 -16.79
C LYS A 62 0.52 -11.74 -16.64
N THR A 63 1.42 -10.79 -16.92
CA THR A 63 2.87 -10.99 -16.86
C THR A 63 3.33 -11.39 -15.45
N ILE A 64 2.79 -10.75 -14.42
CA ILE A 64 3.14 -11.08 -13.03
C ILE A 64 2.63 -12.47 -12.65
N GLN A 65 1.38 -12.80 -13.00
CA GLN A 65 0.76 -14.09 -12.66
C GLN A 65 1.32 -15.28 -13.44
N GLU A 66 2.22 -15.06 -14.40
CA GLU A 66 3.00 -16.13 -15.05
C GLU A 66 4.13 -16.65 -14.16
N VAL A 67 4.64 -15.83 -13.24
CA VAL A 67 5.84 -16.15 -12.45
C VAL A 67 5.62 -16.21 -10.95
N THR A 68 4.47 -15.74 -10.45
CA THR A 68 4.13 -15.81 -9.03
C THR A 68 2.61 -15.89 -8.81
N ASP A 69 2.20 -16.51 -7.71
CA ASP A 69 0.81 -16.58 -7.26
C ASP A 69 0.48 -15.59 -6.13
N ILE A 70 1.37 -14.63 -5.86
CA ILE A 70 1.15 -13.59 -4.85
C ILE A 70 -0.04 -12.71 -5.25
N PRO A 71 -0.92 -12.29 -4.31
CA PRO A 71 -2.00 -11.37 -4.62
C PRO A 71 -1.49 -10.00 -5.07
N LEU A 72 -2.26 -9.29 -5.88
CA LEU A 72 -1.89 -7.99 -6.44
C LEU A 72 -2.71 -6.84 -5.83
N CYS A 73 -2.05 -5.71 -5.62
CA CYS A 73 -2.64 -4.43 -5.28
C CYS A 73 -2.63 -3.56 -6.56
N LEU A 74 -3.80 -3.26 -7.10
CA LEU A 74 -3.92 -2.53 -8.36
C LEU A 74 -3.99 -1.03 -8.09
N ASP A 75 -2.95 -0.30 -8.50
CA ASP A 75 -2.80 1.14 -8.27
C ASP A 75 -3.05 1.92 -9.57
N SER A 76 -4.16 2.65 -9.60
CA SER A 76 -4.50 3.57 -10.67
C SER A 76 -5.56 4.58 -10.24
N THR A 77 -5.51 5.78 -10.83
CA THR A 77 -6.62 6.75 -10.77
C THR A 77 -7.71 6.46 -11.81
N ASN A 78 -7.45 5.55 -12.75
CA ASN A 78 -8.41 5.09 -13.76
C ASN A 78 -9.10 3.81 -13.27
N TYR A 79 -10.33 3.93 -12.79
CA TYR A 79 -11.09 2.78 -12.28
C TYR A 79 -11.45 1.73 -13.34
N ASP A 80 -11.51 2.09 -14.64
CA ASP A 80 -11.69 1.10 -15.70
C ASP A 80 -10.44 0.21 -15.85
N ALA A 81 -9.25 0.78 -15.63
CA ALA A 81 -8.02 -0.01 -15.60
C ALA A 81 -7.96 -0.93 -14.37
N ILE A 82 -8.38 -0.45 -13.18
CA ILE A 82 -8.49 -1.28 -11.98
C ILE A 82 -9.46 -2.45 -12.22
N GLU A 83 -10.67 -2.17 -12.68
CA GLU A 83 -11.68 -3.20 -12.92
C GLU A 83 -11.22 -4.23 -13.95
N ALA A 84 -10.59 -3.77 -15.04
CA ALA A 84 -10.04 -4.65 -16.05
C ALA A 84 -8.92 -5.56 -15.51
N GLY A 85 -8.13 -5.07 -14.56
CA GLY A 85 -7.15 -5.86 -13.83
C GLY A 85 -7.79 -6.87 -12.89
N LEU A 86 -8.77 -6.44 -12.06
CA LEU A 86 -9.50 -7.28 -11.10
C LEU A 86 -10.12 -8.51 -11.78
N ARG A 87 -10.71 -8.34 -12.97
CA ARG A 87 -11.29 -9.43 -13.78
C ARG A 87 -10.28 -10.53 -14.17
N LEU A 88 -9.00 -10.24 -14.13
CA LEU A 88 -7.93 -11.17 -14.51
C LEU A 88 -7.21 -11.81 -13.31
N LEU A 89 -7.50 -11.35 -12.09
CA LEU A 89 -6.83 -11.86 -10.90
C LEU A 89 -7.20 -13.32 -10.62
N LYS A 90 -6.19 -14.12 -10.32
CA LYS A 90 -6.36 -15.52 -9.87
C LYS A 90 -6.74 -15.62 -8.39
N LYS A 91 -6.43 -14.61 -7.59
CA LYS A 91 -6.73 -14.49 -6.15
C LYS A 91 -7.33 -13.12 -5.85
N PRO A 92 -8.13 -12.98 -4.78
CA PRO A 92 -8.63 -11.67 -4.35
C PRO A 92 -7.49 -10.66 -4.19
N GLY A 93 -7.64 -9.50 -4.83
CA GLY A 93 -6.63 -8.43 -4.82
C GLY A 93 -6.92 -7.33 -3.81
N MET A 94 -6.23 -6.21 -4.01
CA MET A 94 -6.43 -4.97 -3.28
C MET A 94 -6.58 -3.82 -4.29
N ILE A 95 -7.50 -2.89 -4.04
CA ILE A 95 -7.68 -1.68 -4.84
C ILE A 95 -6.91 -0.54 -4.18
N ASN A 96 -6.01 0.08 -4.90
CA ASN A 96 -5.28 1.28 -4.54
C ASN A 96 -5.67 2.40 -5.54
N SER A 97 -6.59 3.27 -5.21
CA SER A 97 -7.29 3.56 -3.98
C SER A 97 -8.63 4.29 -4.23
N VAL A 98 -9.38 4.57 -3.19
CA VAL A 98 -10.54 5.45 -3.23
C VAL A 98 -10.30 6.68 -2.36
N HIS A 99 -10.68 7.88 -2.83
CA HIS A 99 -10.73 9.10 -2.01
C HIS A 99 -12.06 9.16 -1.23
N ALA A 100 -12.11 9.98 -0.17
CA ALA A 100 -13.34 10.25 0.58
C ALA A 100 -14.30 11.21 -0.18
N ASP A 101 -14.40 11.02 -1.50
CA ASP A 101 -15.35 11.73 -2.37
C ASP A 101 -16.55 10.84 -2.66
N ARG A 102 -17.76 11.33 -2.45
CA ARG A 102 -19.00 10.55 -2.63
C ARG A 102 -19.08 9.84 -3.99
N GLU A 103 -18.78 10.54 -5.06
CA GLU A 103 -18.80 10.01 -6.43
C GLU A 103 -17.85 8.81 -6.61
N LYS A 104 -16.65 8.89 -6.00
CA LYS A 104 -15.67 7.80 -6.06
C LYS A 104 -16.07 6.63 -5.16
N ILE A 105 -16.59 6.93 -3.96
CA ILE A 105 -17.12 5.94 -3.02
C ILE A 105 -18.19 5.08 -3.70
N GLU A 106 -19.19 5.70 -4.32
CA GLU A 106 -20.30 5.04 -5.00
C GLU A 106 -19.85 4.13 -6.15
N ARG A 107 -18.71 4.41 -6.76
CA ARG A 107 -18.14 3.58 -7.82
C ARG A 107 -17.27 2.45 -7.28
N VAL A 108 -16.43 2.73 -6.28
CA VAL A 108 -15.34 1.82 -5.90
C VAL A 108 -15.75 0.80 -4.84
N PHE A 109 -16.58 1.17 -3.86
CA PHE A 109 -17.03 0.21 -2.83
C PHE A 109 -17.83 -0.96 -3.42
N PRO A 110 -18.83 -0.75 -4.33
CA PRO A 110 -19.48 -1.86 -5.00
C PRO A 110 -18.52 -2.73 -5.81
N MET A 111 -17.56 -2.12 -6.52
CA MET A 111 -16.53 -2.84 -7.27
C MET A 111 -15.67 -3.70 -6.34
N ALA A 112 -15.16 -3.14 -5.23
CA ALA A 112 -14.35 -3.89 -4.27
C ALA A 112 -15.11 -5.10 -3.71
N LYS A 113 -16.39 -4.93 -3.40
CA LYS A 113 -17.27 -6.00 -2.92
C LYS A 113 -17.52 -7.08 -3.99
N GLU A 114 -17.81 -6.68 -5.24
CA GLU A 114 -18.05 -7.60 -6.36
C GLU A 114 -16.86 -8.53 -6.61
N TYR A 115 -15.63 -7.96 -6.56
CA TYR A 115 -14.40 -8.73 -6.80
C TYR A 115 -13.77 -9.31 -5.53
N ASN A 116 -14.44 -9.20 -4.36
CA ASN A 116 -13.91 -9.62 -3.06
C ASN A 116 -12.50 -9.07 -2.81
N ALA A 117 -12.28 -7.81 -3.20
CA ALA A 117 -10.99 -7.13 -3.10
C ALA A 117 -10.90 -6.30 -1.80
N LYS A 118 -9.72 -6.24 -1.20
CA LYS A 118 -9.42 -5.25 -0.16
C LYS A 118 -9.40 -3.84 -0.77
N LEU A 119 -9.63 -2.83 0.06
CA LEU A 119 -9.74 -1.45 -0.40
C LEU A 119 -8.87 -0.51 0.43
N ILE A 120 -8.02 0.28 -0.24
CA ILE A 120 -7.29 1.39 0.38
C ILE A 120 -8.14 2.66 0.23
N GLY A 121 -8.51 3.25 1.37
CA GLY A 121 -9.23 4.51 1.45
C GLY A 121 -8.30 5.65 1.87
N LEU A 122 -8.14 6.65 1.00
CA LEU A 122 -7.29 7.81 1.25
C LEU A 122 -8.02 8.87 2.06
N THR A 123 -7.38 9.40 3.11
CA THR A 123 -7.92 10.54 3.88
C THR A 123 -7.71 11.85 3.13
N MET A 124 -8.29 11.93 1.93
CA MET A 124 -8.34 13.13 1.09
C MET A 124 -9.67 13.23 0.36
N ASP A 125 -10.05 14.45 0.02
CA ASP A 125 -11.25 14.80 -0.75
C ASP A 125 -10.92 15.77 -1.91
N LYS A 126 -11.94 16.39 -2.50
CA LYS A 126 -11.79 17.41 -3.57
C LYS A 126 -10.99 18.64 -3.14
N LYS A 127 -10.84 18.90 -1.83
CA LYS A 127 -10.04 20.00 -1.28
C LYS A 127 -8.56 19.62 -1.12
N GLY A 128 -8.22 18.33 -1.31
CA GLY A 128 -6.88 17.80 -1.17
C GLY A 128 -6.64 17.07 0.15
N ILE A 129 -5.37 16.99 0.56
CA ILE A 129 -4.93 16.29 1.78
C ILE A 129 -5.01 17.27 2.97
N PRO A 130 -5.80 16.95 4.03
CA PRO A 130 -5.84 17.77 5.23
C PRO A 130 -4.48 17.85 5.93
N LYS A 131 -4.21 18.97 6.61
CA LYS A 131 -2.93 19.15 7.33
C LYS A 131 -2.91 18.43 8.67
N ASP A 132 -4.03 18.45 9.39
CA ASP A 132 -4.15 17.96 10.76
C ASP A 132 -4.81 16.57 10.86
N ALA A 133 -4.59 15.89 11.98
CA ALA A 133 -5.10 14.56 12.23
C ALA A 133 -6.62 14.50 12.39
N ASP A 134 -7.24 15.54 12.95
CA ASP A 134 -8.68 15.55 13.20
C ASP A 134 -9.45 15.58 11.88
N SER A 135 -9.04 16.44 10.94
CA SER A 135 -9.63 16.51 9.61
C SER A 135 -9.40 15.20 8.81
N ARG A 136 -8.22 14.58 8.93
CA ARG A 136 -7.96 13.25 8.33
C ARG A 136 -8.84 12.17 8.95
N THR A 137 -9.00 12.20 10.26
CA THR A 137 -9.86 11.26 10.99
C THR A 137 -11.32 11.42 10.59
N ALA A 138 -11.80 12.65 10.35
CA ALA A 138 -13.14 12.89 9.82
C ALA A 138 -13.36 12.24 8.46
N LEU A 139 -12.40 12.37 7.52
CA LEU A 139 -12.46 11.68 6.22
C LEU A 139 -12.36 10.15 6.36
N ALA A 140 -11.58 9.64 7.31
CA ALA A 140 -11.55 8.21 7.61
C ALA A 140 -12.91 7.71 8.12
N MET A 141 -13.63 8.51 8.95
CA MET A 141 -14.99 8.18 9.38
C MET A 141 -15.99 8.13 8.22
N GLU A 142 -15.87 9.01 7.22
CA GLU A 142 -16.69 8.96 6.00
C GLU A 142 -16.47 7.66 5.23
N LEU A 143 -15.22 7.20 5.12
CA LEU A 143 -14.89 5.91 4.48
C LEU A 143 -15.42 4.71 5.29
N VAL A 144 -15.35 4.76 6.62
CA VAL A 144 -15.92 3.72 7.51
C VAL A 144 -17.45 3.69 7.39
N ALA A 145 -18.10 4.86 7.36
CA ALA A 145 -19.54 4.95 7.16
C ALA A 145 -19.96 4.41 5.78
N ALA A 146 -19.15 4.67 4.74
CA ALA A 146 -19.37 4.10 3.41
C ALA A 146 -19.23 2.57 3.42
N ALA A 147 -18.27 2.00 4.17
CA ALA A 147 -18.14 0.57 4.30
C ALA A 147 -19.43 -0.07 4.87
N ASP A 148 -20.00 0.53 5.91
CA ASP A 148 -21.29 0.10 6.47
C ASP A 148 -22.44 0.24 5.46
N GLU A 149 -22.56 1.41 4.81
CA GLU A 149 -23.60 1.71 3.82
C GLU A 149 -23.62 0.69 2.67
N PHE A 150 -22.43 0.34 2.14
CA PHE A 150 -22.34 -0.62 1.00
C PHE A 150 -22.21 -2.09 1.46
N GLY A 151 -22.23 -2.35 2.77
CA GLY A 151 -22.02 -3.69 3.35
C GLY A 151 -20.65 -4.27 2.94
N PHE A 152 -19.63 -3.43 2.96
CA PHE A 152 -18.25 -3.82 2.70
C PHE A 152 -17.58 -4.24 4.03
N PRO A 153 -16.84 -5.36 4.09
CA PRO A 153 -16.19 -5.82 5.32
C PRO A 153 -15.18 -4.78 5.84
N ILE A 154 -15.37 -4.31 7.06
CA ILE A 154 -14.51 -3.27 7.64
C ILE A 154 -13.05 -3.73 7.80
N GLU A 155 -12.82 -5.02 8.00
CA GLU A 155 -11.50 -5.63 8.12
C GLU A 155 -10.73 -5.64 6.79
N ASP A 156 -11.41 -5.42 5.66
CA ASP A 156 -10.83 -5.30 4.34
C ASP A 156 -10.65 -3.85 3.89
N LEU A 157 -11.07 -2.87 4.71
CA LEU A 157 -10.81 -1.44 4.51
C LEU A 157 -9.49 -1.03 5.18
N TYR A 158 -8.59 -0.45 4.38
CA TYR A 158 -7.28 0.06 4.80
C TYR A 158 -7.25 1.58 4.68
N ILE A 159 -7.23 2.30 5.78
CA ILE A 159 -7.15 3.77 5.80
C ILE A 159 -5.70 4.20 5.59
N ASP A 160 -5.44 4.99 4.54
CA ASP A 160 -4.15 5.65 4.30
C ASP A 160 -4.25 7.13 4.69
N PRO A 161 -3.55 7.55 5.74
CA PRO A 161 -3.52 8.96 6.17
C PRO A 161 -2.67 9.87 5.26
N LEU A 162 -2.03 9.33 4.23
CA LEU A 162 -1.24 10.05 3.22
C LEU A 162 -0.02 10.78 3.80
N ILE A 163 1.08 10.05 3.98
CA ILE A 163 2.36 10.65 4.35
C ILE A 163 2.96 11.44 3.18
N LEU A 164 3.36 12.67 3.46
CA LEU A 164 4.06 13.55 2.53
C LEU A 164 5.57 13.60 2.82
N PRO A 165 6.41 14.03 1.84
CA PRO A 165 7.84 14.13 2.04
C PRO A 165 8.22 15.08 3.19
N VAL A 166 9.02 14.63 4.16
CA VAL A 166 9.40 15.44 5.33
C VAL A 166 10.19 16.71 4.98
N ASN A 167 10.83 16.76 3.84
CA ASN A 167 11.54 17.96 3.38
C ASN A 167 10.59 19.05 2.82
N VAL A 168 9.31 18.75 2.63
CA VAL A 168 8.32 19.67 2.09
C VAL A 168 7.21 19.94 3.11
N ALA A 169 6.83 18.93 3.87
CA ALA A 169 5.70 18.94 4.79
C ALA A 169 6.04 18.19 6.09
N GLN A 170 7.06 18.66 6.81
CA GLN A 170 7.59 17.99 8.01
C GLN A 170 6.53 17.82 9.11
N ASP A 171 5.66 18.82 9.29
CA ASP A 171 4.57 18.82 10.24
C ASP A 171 3.52 17.73 9.99
N HIS A 172 3.36 17.28 8.73
CA HIS A 172 2.42 16.22 8.39
C HIS A 172 2.81 14.85 8.98
N ALA A 173 4.08 14.57 9.22
CA ALA A 173 4.51 13.26 9.69
C ALA A 173 3.90 12.90 11.05
N VAL A 174 3.89 13.84 12.01
CA VAL A 174 3.28 13.63 13.32
C VAL A 174 1.76 13.48 13.23
N GLU A 175 1.11 14.21 12.32
CA GLU A 175 -0.34 14.13 12.11
C GLU A 175 -0.76 12.79 11.49
N VAL A 176 0.07 12.21 10.61
CA VAL A 176 -0.12 10.85 10.09
C VAL A 176 -0.06 9.83 11.22
N LEU A 177 0.93 9.91 12.11
CA LEU A 177 1.03 8.99 13.27
C LEU A 177 -0.19 9.07 14.18
N LYS A 178 -0.69 10.27 14.48
CA LYS A 178 -1.94 10.47 15.23
C LYS A 178 -3.16 9.88 14.51
N THR A 179 -3.25 10.08 13.20
CA THR A 179 -4.38 9.55 12.41
C THR A 179 -4.39 8.01 12.41
N ILE A 180 -3.21 7.37 12.36
CA ILE A 180 -3.10 5.90 12.51
C ILE A 180 -3.68 5.46 13.85
N GLN A 181 -3.34 6.14 14.96
CA GLN A 181 -3.90 5.84 16.28
C GLN A 181 -5.41 6.05 16.34
N ASN A 182 -5.90 7.18 15.81
CA ASN A 182 -7.33 7.51 15.80
C ASN A 182 -8.15 6.49 15.01
N ALA A 183 -7.62 6.00 13.88
CA ALA A 183 -8.30 5.00 13.05
C ALA A 183 -8.66 3.72 13.83
N LYS A 184 -7.88 3.36 14.86
CA LYS A 184 -8.16 2.18 15.71
C LYS A 184 -9.40 2.30 16.59
N THR A 185 -9.98 3.48 16.68
CA THR A 185 -11.17 3.75 17.53
C THR A 185 -12.42 4.09 16.73
N LEU A 186 -12.36 4.05 15.39
CA LEU A 186 -13.46 4.50 14.52
C LEU A 186 -14.65 3.52 14.47
N SER A 187 -14.39 2.24 14.70
CA SER A 187 -15.42 1.19 14.71
C SER A 187 -14.94 -0.05 15.49
N ASN A 188 -15.82 -1.03 15.65
CA ASN A 188 -15.48 -2.33 16.24
C ASN A 188 -16.10 -3.47 15.40
N PRO A 189 -15.28 -4.25 14.64
CA PRO A 189 -13.82 -4.14 14.52
C PRO A 189 -13.38 -2.83 13.87
N ALA A 190 -12.16 -2.39 14.15
CA ALA A 190 -11.58 -1.19 13.55
C ALA A 190 -11.13 -1.46 12.11
N PRO A 191 -11.14 -0.43 11.22
CA PRO A 191 -10.50 -0.55 9.91
C PRO A 191 -9.00 -0.78 10.08
N LYS A 192 -8.36 -1.36 9.07
CA LYS A 192 -6.90 -1.44 9.00
C LYS A 192 -6.31 -0.09 8.60
N THR A 193 -5.00 0.06 8.79
CA THR A 193 -4.26 1.25 8.36
C THR A 193 -3.11 0.85 7.45
N ILE A 194 -2.80 1.70 6.47
CA ILE A 194 -1.73 1.50 5.50
C ILE A 194 -1.04 2.83 5.20
N VAL A 195 0.24 2.79 4.80
CA VAL A 195 0.96 3.96 4.28
C VAL A 195 1.80 3.59 3.07
N GLY A 196 1.90 4.48 2.09
CA GLY A 196 2.92 4.45 1.05
C GLY A 196 4.25 4.98 1.60
N LEU A 197 5.04 4.11 2.22
CA LEU A 197 6.18 4.49 3.06
C LEU A 197 7.21 5.37 2.36
N SER A 198 7.58 5.04 1.13
CA SER A 198 8.64 5.72 0.39
C SER A 198 8.37 7.20 0.11
N ASN A 199 7.12 7.66 0.29
CA ASN A 199 6.75 9.07 0.17
C ASN A 199 7.42 9.93 1.24
N VAL A 200 7.54 9.45 2.50
CA VAL A 200 8.12 10.20 3.62
C VAL A 200 9.54 10.69 3.32
N SER A 201 10.31 9.90 2.59
CA SER A 201 11.73 10.14 2.33
C SER A 201 12.04 10.73 0.95
N GLN A 202 11.04 11.08 0.14
CA GLN A 202 11.29 11.62 -1.20
C GLN A 202 12.24 12.82 -1.14
N LYS A 203 13.32 12.78 -1.95
CA LYS A 203 14.36 13.82 -2.05
C LYS A 203 15.13 14.09 -0.73
N THR A 204 15.07 13.22 0.27
CA THR A 204 15.98 13.27 1.42
C THR A 204 17.32 12.63 1.07
N VAL A 205 18.37 12.97 1.82
CA VAL A 205 19.75 12.49 1.58
C VAL A 205 19.86 11.00 1.92
N ASP A 206 19.30 10.57 3.06
CA ASP A 206 19.32 9.17 3.50
C ASP A 206 17.89 8.64 3.58
N ARG A 207 17.41 8.14 2.43
CA ARG A 207 16.04 7.62 2.31
C ARG A 207 15.80 6.40 3.18
N SER A 208 16.75 5.47 3.25
CA SER A 208 16.60 4.23 4.01
C SER A 208 16.46 4.52 5.50
N LEU A 209 17.27 5.46 6.05
CA LEU A 209 17.15 5.87 7.45
C LEU A 209 15.80 6.49 7.76
N VAL A 210 15.33 7.42 6.92
CA VAL A 210 14.03 8.09 7.11
C VAL A 210 12.88 7.08 7.03
N ASN A 211 12.89 6.19 6.02
CA ASN A 211 11.88 5.17 5.84
C ASN A 211 11.78 4.23 7.06
N ARG A 212 12.89 3.61 7.46
CA ARG A 212 12.86 2.65 8.57
C ARG A 212 12.51 3.29 9.90
N THR A 213 12.97 4.55 10.14
CA THR A 213 12.61 5.28 11.36
C THR A 213 11.11 5.57 11.41
N PHE A 214 10.55 6.14 10.33
CA PHE A 214 9.11 6.41 10.26
C PHE A 214 8.27 5.12 10.35
N MET A 215 8.72 4.05 9.70
CA MET A 215 8.05 2.74 9.76
C MET A 215 7.91 2.23 11.20
N VAL A 216 8.99 2.23 11.98
CA VAL A 216 8.96 1.78 13.39
C VAL A 216 8.03 2.65 14.23
N MET A 217 8.07 3.99 14.04
CA MET A 217 7.15 4.91 14.72
C MET A 217 5.69 4.62 14.36
N ALA A 218 5.39 4.41 13.08
CA ALA A 218 4.05 4.10 12.61
C ALA A 218 3.55 2.75 13.13
N MET A 219 4.41 1.72 13.18
CA MET A 219 4.09 0.43 13.81
C MET A 219 3.74 0.60 15.28
N ALA A 220 4.49 1.39 16.04
CA ALA A 220 4.18 1.69 17.43
C ALA A 220 2.84 2.44 17.61
N CYS A 221 2.36 3.13 16.58
CA CYS A 221 1.04 3.76 16.53
C CYS A 221 -0.08 2.82 16.07
N GLY A 222 0.23 1.57 15.72
CA GLY A 222 -0.74 0.56 15.32
C GLY A 222 -0.93 0.41 13.81
N LEU A 223 0.08 0.75 12.99
CA LEU A 223 0.04 0.52 11.55
C LEU A 223 -0.08 -0.97 11.22
N ASP A 224 -1.02 -1.35 10.33
CA ASP A 224 -1.28 -2.74 9.95
C ASP A 224 -0.56 -3.16 8.67
N ALA A 225 -0.37 -2.21 7.73
CA ALA A 225 0.19 -2.48 6.41
C ALA A 225 1.07 -1.34 5.91
N ALA A 226 1.97 -1.63 4.96
CA ALA A 226 2.74 -0.61 4.27
C ALA A 226 3.09 -1.03 2.84
N ILE A 227 3.06 -0.07 1.91
CA ILE A 227 3.61 -0.20 0.56
C ILE A 227 5.07 0.23 0.65
N VAL A 228 6.00 -0.69 0.39
CA VAL A 228 7.42 -0.54 0.72
C VAL A 228 8.33 -1.23 -0.29
N ASP A 229 9.60 -0.84 -0.32
CA ASP A 229 10.65 -1.66 -0.93
C ASP A 229 11.04 -2.81 0.03
N VAL A 230 10.45 -3.98 -0.18
CA VAL A 230 10.74 -5.18 0.61
C VAL A 230 12.18 -5.71 0.40
N ASN A 231 12.90 -5.19 -0.59
CA ASN A 231 14.32 -5.53 -0.82
C ASN A 231 15.28 -4.61 -0.04
N ASP A 232 14.79 -3.58 0.68
CA ASP A 232 15.60 -2.83 1.63
C ASP A 232 15.79 -3.65 2.91
N GLU A 233 16.93 -4.35 3.01
CA GLU A 233 17.25 -5.21 4.15
C GLU A 233 17.21 -4.47 5.48
N SER A 234 17.69 -3.22 5.53
CA SER A 234 17.69 -2.41 6.74
C SER A 234 16.28 -2.06 7.22
N LEU A 235 15.36 -1.84 6.29
CA LEU A 235 13.94 -1.63 6.59
C LEU A 235 13.32 -2.92 7.11
N MET A 236 13.58 -4.06 6.45
CA MET A 236 13.02 -5.36 6.85
C MET A 236 13.55 -5.81 8.22
N ASP A 237 14.83 -5.59 8.51
CA ASP A 237 15.42 -5.82 9.83
C ASP A 237 14.73 -4.96 10.92
N ALA A 238 14.43 -3.69 10.62
CA ALA A 238 13.75 -2.79 11.54
C ALA A 238 12.28 -3.24 11.78
N VAL A 239 11.57 -3.66 10.74
CA VAL A 239 10.20 -4.21 10.85
C VAL A 239 10.19 -5.47 11.72
N ALA A 240 11.09 -6.42 11.46
CA ALA A 240 11.20 -7.65 12.23
C ALA A 240 11.51 -7.37 13.71
N THR A 241 12.44 -6.45 13.98
CA THR A 241 12.80 -6.05 15.34
C THR A 241 11.63 -5.34 16.05
N ALA A 242 10.92 -4.44 15.36
CA ALA A 242 9.77 -3.75 15.92
C ALA A 242 8.64 -4.73 16.32
N ARG A 243 8.38 -5.79 15.52
CA ARG A 243 7.39 -6.83 15.85
C ARG A 243 7.71 -7.55 17.15
N ILE A 244 9.01 -7.82 17.42
CA ILE A 244 9.44 -8.42 18.69
C ILE A 244 9.19 -7.43 19.84
N ILE A 245 9.57 -6.15 19.68
CA ILE A 245 9.41 -5.12 20.71
C ILE A 245 7.92 -4.89 21.03
N LEU A 246 7.06 -4.94 20.01
CA LEU A 246 5.60 -4.81 20.14
C LEU A 246 4.90 -6.09 20.64
N ASN A 247 5.66 -7.15 20.93
CA ASN A 247 5.15 -8.45 21.38
C ASN A 247 4.21 -9.13 20.36
N GLU A 248 4.41 -8.85 19.08
CA GLU A 248 3.72 -9.53 17.96
C GLU A 248 4.42 -10.85 17.58
N GLU A 249 5.69 -10.99 17.94
CA GLU A 249 6.53 -12.18 17.72
C GLU A 249 7.27 -12.58 19.00
N VAL A 250 7.45 -13.86 19.18
CA VAL A 250 8.20 -14.39 20.34
C VAL A 250 9.70 -14.23 20.09
N TYR A 251 10.40 -13.59 21.04
CA TYR A 251 11.86 -13.51 20.98
C TYR A 251 12.47 -14.90 21.10
N ALA A 252 13.36 -15.24 20.15
CA ALA A 252 14.24 -16.38 20.22
C ALA A 252 15.56 -16.02 19.53
N ASP A 253 16.70 -16.43 20.09
CA ASP A 253 18.02 -16.19 19.48
C ASP A 253 18.11 -16.77 18.05
N SER A 254 17.38 -17.84 17.78
CA SER A 254 17.26 -18.44 16.44
C SER A 254 16.53 -17.54 15.45
N TYR A 255 15.59 -16.69 15.88
CA TYR A 255 14.83 -15.82 15.01
C TYR A 255 15.73 -14.79 14.30
N LEU A 256 16.60 -14.09 15.08
CA LEU A 256 17.58 -13.17 14.53
C LEU A 256 18.64 -13.85 13.65
N LYS A 257 19.01 -15.10 13.99
CA LYS A 257 19.94 -15.91 13.20
C LYS A 257 19.31 -16.37 11.88
N VAL A 258 18.07 -16.83 11.88
CA VAL A 258 17.34 -17.27 10.68
C VAL A 258 17.07 -16.07 9.75
N PHE A 259 16.77 -14.90 10.32
CA PHE A 259 16.57 -13.68 9.53
C PHE A 259 17.88 -13.22 8.86
N LYS A 260 19.03 -13.36 9.57
CA LYS A 260 20.35 -13.04 9.04
C LYS A 260 20.98 -14.14 8.18
N SER A 261 20.54 -15.39 8.29
CA SER A 261 21.07 -16.52 7.51
C SER A 261 20.39 -16.71 6.15
N LYS A 262 19.38 -15.93 5.84
CA LYS A 262 18.79 -15.81 4.50
C LYS A 262 19.53 -14.81 3.60
N LYS A 263 20.73 -14.36 4.04
CA LYS A 263 21.69 -13.58 3.25
C LYS A 263 22.63 -14.47 2.47
#